data_7e3026735f1a42478f28ac24d36a90ff
#
_entry.id   7e3026735f1a42478f28ac24d36a90ff
#
_cell.length_a   1.000
_cell.length_b   1.000
_cell.length_c   1.000
_cell.angle_alpha   90.00
_cell.angle_beta   90.00
_cell.angle_gamma   90.00
#
_symmetry.space_group_name_H-M   'P 1'
#
loop_
_entity.id
_entity.type
_entity.pdbx_description
1 polymer ?
#
loop_
_entity_poly.entity_id
_entity_poly.type
_entity_poly.pdbx_seq_one_letter_code
_entity_poly.pdbx_strand_id
1 'polypeptide(L)'
;VFFGAAAGVGKTYAMLLAAKIKRAEGVDVVVGLVETHDRQETVAVLQGLDVLPPKLVKHRGTVLREFDLDGTLKRRPTLVLVDELAHSNAVGCRHPKRWQDVEELLNAGIDVYSTLNVQHLESLNDDVSQVTGVQVRETVPDTVFEMADEVELIDLPPDELLMRLKEGKVYVPQQAERAMRNFFRKGNLIALRELSLRLTADRVDAQMQDYRDDHAIRDVWQVGDRILVCIGPNTIAERLVRAAKRLATSLHAHWIVAYVETPELQRLPAERRDEVLRVLRFAEQLGAETVTLSGPDMSKEILGFARSRNVTKIVLGKPRRRGWRRWVLGSVVDTLITEAHNINVYLLGSPRGEDDLERKAPKEMPGGKVLRPSYPWGRAKRRWINWG
;
A
#
# COMPACT_ATOMS: atom_id res chain seq x y z
N VAL A 1 -11.68 6.43 -12.41
CA VAL A 1 -12.07 7.08 -11.13
C VAL A 1 -11.23 8.33 -10.93
N PHE A 2 -11.90 9.49 -10.66
CA PHE A 2 -11.23 10.74 -10.28
C PHE A 2 -11.00 10.74 -8.76
N PHE A 3 -9.78 10.63 -8.35
CA PHE A 3 -9.38 10.40 -6.96
C PHE A 3 -8.70 11.64 -6.36
N GLY A 4 -8.85 11.89 -5.06
CA GLY A 4 -8.16 13.01 -4.43
C GLY A 4 -8.20 13.00 -2.91
N ALA A 5 -7.40 13.88 -2.30
CA ALA A 5 -7.18 13.92 -0.86
C ALA A 5 -8.42 14.36 -0.05
N ALA A 6 -9.26 15.24 -0.60
CA ALA A 6 -10.40 15.80 0.12
C ALA A 6 -11.45 16.38 -0.83
N ALA A 7 -12.60 16.79 -0.29
CA ALA A 7 -13.57 17.57 -1.01
C ALA A 7 -12.97 18.95 -1.42
N GLY A 8 -13.34 19.44 -2.59
CA GLY A 8 -12.90 20.75 -3.10
C GLY A 8 -11.61 20.77 -3.91
N VAL A 9 -10.90 19.64 -4.06
CA VAL A 9 -9.69 19.57 -4.91
C VAL A 9 -9.99 19.67 -6.41
N GLY A 10 -11.26 19.50 -6.85
CA GLY A 10 -11.67 19.69 -8.24
C GLY A 10 -12.03 18.41 -8.99
N LYS A 11 -12.22 17.27 -8.32
CA LYS A 11 -12.54 15.97 -8.95
C LYS A 11 -13.74 16.01 -9.90
N THR A 12 -14.88 16.50 -9.39
CA THR A 12 -16.12 16.61 -10.18
C THR A 12 -15.93 17.50 -11.41
N TYR A 13 -15.17 18.59 -11.29
CA TYR A 13 -14.82 19.47 -12.39
C TYR A 13 -13.96 18.74 -13.44
N ALA A 14 -12.92 18.05 -13.02
CA ALA A 14 -12.06 17.25 -13.91
C ALA A 14 -12.84 16.14 -14.61
N MET A 15 -13.69 15.41 -13.88
CA MET A 15 -14.58 14.38 -14.42
C MET A 15 -15.49 14.92 -15.53
N LEU A 16 -16.09 16.09 -15.33
CA LEU A 16 -16.95 16.73 -16.32
C LEU A 16 -16.17 17.19 -17.57
N LEU A 17 -14.95 17.70 -17.39
CA LEU A 17 -14.07 18.06 -18.51
C LEU A 17 -13.68 16.83 -19.34
N ALA A 18 -13.26 15.74 -18.68
CA ALA A 18 -12.95 14.49 -19.36
C ALA A 18 -14.17 13.93 -20.13
N ALA A 19 -15.36 14.02 -19.54
CA ALA A 19 -16.60 13.63 -20.19
C ALA A 19 -16.91 14.46 -21.46
N LYS A 20 -16.66 15.78 -21.44
CA LYS A 20 -16.78 16.61 -22.63
C LYS A 20 -15.84 16.23 -23.74
N ILE A 21 -14.62 15.85 -23.40
CA ILE A 21 -13.63 15.35 -24.38
C ILE A 21 -14.16 14.07 -25.02
N LYS A 22 -14.62 13.11 -24.21
CA LYS A 22 -15.20 11.85 -24.71
C LYS A 22 -16.42 12.07 -25.61
N ARG A 23 -17.28 12.99 -25.23
CA ARG A 23 -18.42 13.38 -26.08
C ARG A 23 -17.96 14.00 -27.40
N ALA A 24 -16.94 14.84 -27.39
CA ALA A 24 -16.39 15.42 -28.64
C ALA A 24 -15.74 14.36 -29.55
N GLU A 25 -15.26 13.26 -28.98
CA GLU A 25 -14.79 12.06 -29.69
C GLU A 25 -15.95 11.20 -30.26
N GLY A 26 -17.20 11.57 -30.01
CA GLY A 26 -18.38 10.87 -30.49
C GLY A 26 -18.91 9.78 -29.56
N VAL A 27 -18.39 9.67 -28.33
CA VAL A 27 -18.88 8.72 -27.33
C VAL A 27 -20.26 9.19 -26.81
N ASP A 28 -21.20 8.26 -26.64
CA ASP A 28 -22.50 8.51 -26.02
C ASP A 28 -22.33 8.67 -24.50
N VAL A 29 -22.23 9.91 -24.04
CA VAL A 29 -21.97 10.29 -22.66
C VAL A 29 -23.20 10.86 -22.00
N VAL A 30 -23.54 10.36 -20.82
CA VAL A 30 -24.68 10.80 -20.03
C VAL A 30 -24.25 11.12 -18.60
N VAL A 31 -24.77 12.19 -18.04
CA VAL A 31 -24.64 12.52 -16.62
C VAL A 31 -25.79 11.86 -15.87
N GLY A 32 -25.48 10.84 -15.07
CA GLY A 32 -26.46 10.15 -14.24
C GLY A 32 -26.74 10.92 -12.94
N LEU A 33 -25.69 11.29 -12.22
CA LEU A 33 -25.78 12.16 -11.05
C LEU A 33 -24.46 12.90 -10.86
N VAL A 34 -24.53 14.20 -10.67
CA VAL A 34 -23.39 15.06 -10.33
C VAL A 34 -23.83 16.11 -9.31
N GLU A 35 -23.06 16.21 -8.24
CA GLU A 35 -23.28 17.21 -7.19
C GLU A 35 -22.46 18.48 -7.48
N THR A 36 -23.13 19.48 -8.00
CA THR A 36 -22.46 20.76 -8.32
C THR A 36 -22.26 21.66 -7.12
N HIS A 37 -23.00 21.43 -6.02
CA HIS A 37 -23.01 22.27 -4.81
C HIS A 37 -23.12 23.77 -5.13
N ASP A 38 -23.90 24.12 -6.15
CA ASP A 38 -24.13 25.50 -6.65
C ASP A 38 -22.83 26.22 -7.09
N ARG A 39 -21.77 25.49 -7.41
CA ARG A 39 -20.52 26.06 -7.92
C ARG A 39 -20.68 26.45 -9.37
N GLN A 40 -20.64 27.75 -9.65
CA GLN A 40 -20.85 28.29 -11.00
C GLN A 40 -19.92 27.68 -12.04
N GLU A 41 -18.64 27.44 -11.70
CA GLU A 41 -17.65 26.81 -12.58
C GLU A 41 -18.07 25.39 -12.96
N THR A 42 -18.52 24.59 -11.99
CA THR A 42 -18.96 23.19 -12.22
C THR A 42 -20.27 23.19 -13.04
N VAL A 43 -21.20 24.07 -12.72
CA VAL A 43 -22.45 24.22 -13.47
C VAL A 43 -22.18 24.62 -14.93
N ALA A 44 -21.25 25.54 -15.17
CA ALA A 44 -20.85 25.94 -16.52
C ALA A 44 -20.27 24.79 -17.35
N VAL A 45 -19.47 23.91 -16.71
CA VAL A 45 -18.93 22.74 -17.39
C VAL A 45 -20.01 21.68 -17.62
N LEU A 46 -20.99 21.55 -16.74
CA LEU A 46 -22.11 20.61 -16.91
C LEU A 46 -22.99 21.00 -18.12
N GLN A 47 -23.06 22.30 -18.47
CA GLN A 47 -23.81 22.75 -19.63
C GLN A 47 -23.36 22.07 -20.92
N GLY A 48 -24.34 21.57 -21.66
CA GLY A 48 -24.14 20.90 -22.93
C GLY A 48 -23.92 19.38 -22.83
N LEU A 49 -23.86 18.80 -21.65
CA LEU A 49 -23.95 17.35 -21.46
C LEU A 49 -25.39 16.91 -21.28
N ASP A 50 -25.69 15.68 -21.71
CA ASP A 50 -27.01 15.08 -21.50
C ASP A 50 -27.11 14.64 -20.05
N VAL A 51 -28.16 15.09 -19.35
CA VAL A 51 -28.38 14.81 -17.92
C VAL A 51 -29.63 13.97 -17.75
N LEU A 52 -29.53 12.83 -17.12
CA LEU A 52 -30.71 12.05 -16.72
C LEU A 52 -31.39 12.68 -15.49
N PRO A 53 -32.72 12.67 -15.44
CA PRO A 53 -33.42 13.12 -14.25
C PRO A 53 -33.08 12.20 -13.07
N PRO A 54 -32.81 12.75 -11.87
CA PRO A 54 -32.55 11.95 -10.69
C PRO A 54 -33.80 11.22 -10.22
N LYS A 55 -33.62 10.07 -9.59
CA LYS A 55 -34.67 9.35 -8.87
C LYS A 55 -35.07 10.14 -7.62
N LEU A 56 -36.34 10.50 -7.50
CA LEU A 56 -36.87 11.23 -6.36
C LEU A 56 -37.37 10.23 -5.29
N VAL A 57 -36.70 10.20 -4.15
CA VAL A 57 -37.00 9.27 -3.03
C VAL A 57 -37.55 10.09 -1.86
N LYS A 58 -38.75 9.76 -1.37
CA LYS A 58 -39.31 10.37 -0.17
C LYS A 58 -38.74 9.75 1.08
N HIS A 59 -38.05 10.53 1.89
CA HIS A 59 -37.50 10.08 3.17
C HIS A 59 -37.83 11.09 4.28
N ARG A 60 -38.53 10.65 5.32
CA ARG A 60 -38.85 11.44 6.53
C ARG A 60 -39.40 12.85 6.23
N GLY A 61 -40.28 12.96 5.22
CA GLY A 61 -40.90 14.23 4.83
C GLY A 61 -40.06 15.09 3.88
N THR A 62 -38.86 14.71 3.54
CA THR A 62 -37.97 15.35 2.57
C THR A 62 -37.88 14.51 1.31
N VAL A 63 -37.75 15.17 0.15
CA VAL A 63 -37.47 14.49 -1.13
C VAL A 63 -35.98 14.55 -1.39
N LEU A 64 -35.35 13.35 -1.46
CA LEU A 64 -33.96 13.20 -1.79
C LEU A 64 -33.80 12.93 -3.29
N ARG A 65 -32.72 13.43 -3.87
CA ARG A 65 -32.35 13.22 -5.27
C ARG A 65 -31.25 12.14 -5.28
N GLU A 66 -31.61 10.97 -5.80
CA GLU A 66 -30.71 9.84 -5.91
C GLU A 66 -30.38 9.50 -7.36
N PHE A 67 -29.36 8.73 -7.58
CA PHE A 67 -29.01 8.21 -8.89
C PHE A 67 -30.12 7.29 -9.42
N ASP A 68 -30.57 7.50 -10.66
CA ASP A 68 -31.55 6.64 -11.32
C ASP A 68 -30.87 5.50 -12.08
N LEU A 69 -30.53 4.44 -11.35
CA LEU A 69 -29.93 3.24 -11.90
C LEU A 69 -30.82 2.58 -12.98
N ASP A 70 -32.11 2.46 -12.70
CA ASP A 70 -33.07 1.84 -13.62
C ASP A 70 -33.19 2.61 -14.94
N GLY A 71 -33.27 3.92 -14.86
CA GLY A 71 -33.29 4.83 -15.99
C GLY A 71 -32.01 4.74 -16.82
N THR A 72 -30.86 4.65 -16.14
CA THR A 72 -29.54 4.54 -16.80
C THR A 72 -29.38 3.18 -17.52
N LEU A 73 -29.73 2.08 -16.86
CA LEU A 73 -29.70 0.74 -17.47
C LEU A 73 -30.63 0.64 -18.69
N LYS A 74 -31.81 1.30 -18.64
CA LYS A 74 -32.73 1.36 -19.77
C LYS A 74 -32.18 2.21 -20.92
N ARG A 75 -31.52 3.35 -20.62
CA ARG A 75 -30.92 4.26 -21.59
C ARG A 75 -29.70 3.64 -22.31
N ARG A 76 -28.93 2.81 -21.57
CA ARG A 76 -27.69 2.15 -22.03
C ARG A 76 -26.71 3.09 -22.73
N PRO A 77 -26.23 4.13 -22.07
CA PRO A 77 -25.18 4.96 -22.61
C PRO A 77 -23.87 4.18 -22.72
N THR A 78 -22.93 4.66 -23.54
CA THR A 78 -21.56 4.09 -23.54
C THR A 78 -20.84 4.48 -22.26
N LEU A 79 -20.98 5.75 -21.81
CA LEU A 79 -20.33 6.28 -20.61
C LEU A 79 -21.34 7.03 -19.76
N VAL A 80 -21.38 6.74 -18.46
CA VAL A 80 -22.19 7.49 -17.49
C VAL A 80 -21.34 8.10 -16.38
N LEU A 81 -21.69 9.32 -15.96
CA LEU A 81 -21.05 10.00 -14.84
C LEU A 81 -21.88 9.80 -13.57
N VAL A 82 -21.26 9.26 -12.53
CA VAL A 82 -21.88 9.01 -11.22
C VAL A 82 -20.94 9.55 -10.13
N ASP A 83 -21.22 10.74 -9.64
CA ASP A 83 -20.39 11.42 -8.62
C ASP A 83 -20.55 10.80 -7.23
N GLU A 84 -19.56 11.01 -6.36
CA GLU A 84 -19.55 10.57 -4.95
C GLU A 84 -19.75 9.07 -4.78
N LEU A 85 -18.79 8.25 -5.23
CA LEU A 85 -18.82 6.77 -5.20
C LEU A 85 -19.13 6.18 -3.81
N ALA A 86 -18.73 6.87 -2.74
CA ALA A 86 -18.90 6.41 -1.35
C ALA A 86 -20.30 6.68 -0.77
N HIS A 87 -21.15 7.39 -1.49
CA HIS A 87 -22.47 7.77 -1.00
C HIS A 87 -23.33 6.60 -0.55
N SER A 88 -24.06 6.78 0.56
CA SER A 88 -25.06 5.83 1.03
C SER A 88 -26.43 6.22 0.48
N ASN A 89 -26.94 5.40 -0.42
CA ASN A 89 -28.22 5.64 -1.07
C ASN A 89 -29.39 5.66 -0.08
N ALA A 90 -30.42 6.46 -0.38
CA ALA A 90 -31.60 6.52 0.43
C ALA A 90 -32.36 5.18 0.46
N VAL A 91 -33.06 4.92 1.56
CA VAL A 91 -33.94 3.74 1.69
C VAL A 91 -35.02 3.79 0.60
N GLY A 92 -35.09 2.72 -0.21
CA GLY A 92 -35.97 2.63 -1.39
C GLY A 92 -35.22 2.68 -2.72
N CYS A 93 -33.91 2.90 -2.72
CA CYS A 93 -33.03 2.61 -3.84
C CYS A 93 -32.78 1.11 -3.96
N ARG A 94 -32.31 0.62 -5.13
CA ARG A 94 -32.04 -0.80 -5.39
C ARG A 94 -30.89 -1.29 -4.52
N HIS A 95 -29.82 -0.53 -4.43
CA HIS A 95 -28.66 -0.84 -3.58
C HIS A 95 -28.52 0.15 -2.44
N PRO A 96 -28.00 -0.27 -1.28
CA PRO A 96 -27.74 0.61 -0.14
C PRO A 96 -26.55 1.55 -0.36
N LYS A 97 -25.65 1.23 -1.30
CA LYS A 97 -24.45 2.00 -1.58
C LYS A 97 -24.32 2.32 -3.07
N ARG A 98 -23.84 3.51 -3.39
CA ARG A 98 -23.67 3.99 -4.78
C ARG A 98 -22.61 3.17 -5.55
N TRP A 99 -21.56 2.72 -4.88
CA TRP A 99 -20.58 1.85 -5.51
C TRP A 99 -21.18 0.53 -6.03
N GLN A 100 -22.24 0.01 -5.39
CA GLN A 100 -22.96 -1.18 -5.87
C GLN A 100 -23.80 -0.89 -7.12
N ASP A 101 -24.37 0.34 -7.22
CA ASP A 101 -25.02 0.77 -8.46
C ASP A 101 -23.99 0.84 -9.60
N VAL A 102 -22.78 1.36 -9.32
CA VAL A 102 -21.69 1.42 -10.29
C VAL A 102 -21.25 0.01 -10.72
N GLU A 103 -21.13 -0.93 -9.80
CA GLU A 103 -20.80 -2.32 -10.10
C GLU A 103 -21.85 -2.96 -11.03
N GLU A 104 -23.15 -2.71 -10.81
CA GLU A 104 -24.23 -3.20 -11.70
C GLU A 104 -24.13 -2.59 -13.10
N LEU A 105 -23.78 -1.28 -13.21
CA LEU A 105 -23.57 -0.62 -14.50
C LEU A 105 -22.39 -1.22 -15.28
N LEU A 106 -21.25 -1.44 -14.61
CA LEU A 106 -20.08 -2.06 -15.21
C LEU A 106 -20.38 -3.49 -15.68
N ASN A 107 -21.10 -4.28 -14.87
CA ASN A 107 -21.57 -5.62 -15.25
C ASN A 107 -22.53 -5.62 -16.44
N ALA A 108 -23.25 -4.51 -16.65
CA ALA A 108 -24.12 -4.32 -17.83
C ALA A 108 -23.36 -3.81 -19.07
N GLY A 109 -22.02 -3.63 -18.98
CA GLY A 109 -21.16 -3.17 -20.06
C GLY A 109 -21.26 -1.65 -20.31
N ILE A 110 -21.57 -0.86 -19.28
CA ILE A 110 -21.63 0.60 -19.32
C ILE A 110 -20.39 1.14 -18.61
N ASP A 111 -19.59 1.94 -19.28
CA ASP A 111 -18.45 2.61 -18.68
C ASP A 111 -18.89 3.66 -17.65
N VAL A 112 -18.15 3.79 -16.55
CA VAL A 112 -18.51 4.72 -15.48
C VAL A 112 -17.36 5.65 -15.12
N TYR A 113 -17.62 6.96 -15.13
CA TYR A 113 -16.76 7.94 -14.47
C TYR A 113 -17.32 8.27 -13.10
N SER A 114 -16.50 8.17 -12.07
CA SER A 114 -16.91 8.46 -10.69
C SER A 114 -15.83 9.20 -9.93
N THR A 115 -16.17 9.81 -8.79
CA THR A 115 -15.22 10.51 -7.93
C THR A 115 -15.09 9.82 -6.57
N LEU A 116 -13.88 9.85 -6.01
CA LEU A 116 -13.59 9.27 -4.69
C LEU A 116 -12.58 10.13 -3.93
N ASN A 117 -12.77 10.30 -2.63
CA ASN A 117 -11.76 10.86 -1.73
C ASN A 117 -11.07 9.74 -0.95
N VAL A 118 -9.78 9.92 -0.63
CA VAL A 118 -8.96 8.95 0.12
C VAL A 118 -9.60 8.55 1.46
N GLN A 119 -10.31 9.48 2.11
CA GLN A 119 -10.97 9.26 3.40
C GLN A 119 -12.11 8.23 3.36
N HIS A 120 -12.61 7.89 2.20
CA HIS A 120 -13.70 6.94 2.03
C HIS A 120 -13.22 5.50 1.76
N LEU A 121 -11.92 5.26 1.63
CA LEU A 121 -11.39 3.90 1.52
C LEU A 121 -11.44 3.21 2.88
N GLU A 122 -11.96 1.98 2.89
CA GLU A 122 -12.26 1.25 4.12
C GLU A 122 -10.99 0.97 4.94
N SER A 123 -9.92 0.53 4.31
CA SER A 123 -8.64 0.25 4.95
C SER A 123 -7.99 1.48 5.61
N LEU A 124 -8.27 2.68 5.11
CA LEU A 124 -7.69 3.93 5.61
C LEU A 124 -8.56 4.65 6.66
N ASN A 125 -9.74 4.11 7.00
CA ASN A 125 -10.70 4.79 7.88
C ASN A 125 -10.12 5.11 9.26
N ASP A 126 -9.37 4.17 9.85
CA ASP A 126 -8.75 4.35 11.17
C ASP A 126 -7.62 5.40 11.11
N ASP A 127 -6.78 5.36 10.07
CA ASP A 127 -5.69 6.33 9.87
C ASP A 127 -6.25 7.74 9.64
N VAL A 128 -7.28 7.86 8.82
CA VAL A 128 -7.99 9.13 8.59
C VAL A 128 -8.63 9.65 9.87
N SER A 129 -9.26 8.78 10.65
CA SER A 129 -9.86 9.14 11.94
C SER A 129 -8.81 9.63 12.94
N GLN A 130 -7.65 8.96 13.00
CA GLN A 130 -6.53 9.37 13.85
C GLN A 130 -5.97 10.74 13.46
N VAL A 131 -5.81 11.01 12.16
CA VAL A 131 -5.28 12.26 11.63
C VAL A 131 -6.25 13.42 11.79
N THR A 132 -7.53 13.20 11.47
CA THR A 132 -8.53 14.27 11.37
C THR A 132 -9.37 14.46 12.63
N GLY A 133 -9.41 13.45 13.50
CA GLY A 133 -10.35 13.39 14.63
C GLY A 133 -11.80 13.14 14.20
N VAL A 134 -12.04 12.75 12.95
CA VAL A 134 -13.38 12.54 12.37
C VAL A 134 -13.49 11.13 11.83
N GLN A 135 -14.43 10.35 12.35
CA GLN A 135 -14.73 9.03 11.80
C GLN A 135 -15.64 9.16 10.59
N VAL A 136 -15.17 8.68 9.43
CA VAL A 136 -15.93 8.66 8.19
C VAL A 136 -16.85 7.45 8.18
N ARG A 137 -18.15 7.68 7.97
CA ARG A 137 -19.18 6.61 7.99
C ARG A 137 -19.45 6.02 6.61
N GLU A 138 -19.19 6.80 5.58
CA GLU A 138 -19.40 6.38 4.20
C GLU A 138 -18.08 5.84 3.65
N THR A 139 -17.99 4.53 3.51
CA THR A 139 -16.78 3.85 3.04
C THR A 139 -17.06 3.06 1.77
N VAL A 140 -16.01 2.86 1.01
CA VAL A 140 -15.95 2.02 -0.19
C VAL A 140 -14.91 0.93 0.09
N PRO A 141 -15.21 -0.35 -0.16
CA PRO A 141 -14.22 -1.42 -0.09
C PRO A 141 -13.02 -1.12 -1.02
N ASP A 142 -11.82 -1.44 -0.56
CA ASP A 142 -10.59 -1.21 -1.34
C ASP A 142 -10.63 -1.95 -2.69
N THR A 143 -11.25 -3.12 -2.73
CA THR A 143 -11.43 -3.90 -3.97
C THR A 143 -12.17 -3.12 -5.06
N VAL A 144 -13.11 -2.25 -4.72
CA VAL A 144 -13.82 -1.40 -5.69
C VAL A 144 -12.89 -0.35 -6.30
N PHE A 145 -11.95 0.17 -5.51
CA PHE A 145 -10.92 1.07 -6.00
C PHE A 145 -9.87 0.34 -6.84
N GLU A 146 -9.51 -0.87 -6.44
CA GLU A 146 -8.56 -1.73 -7.17
C GLU A 146 -9.10 -2.17 -8.55
N MET A 147 -10.40 -2.45 -8.67
CA MET A 147 -11.06 -2.83 -9.92
C MET A 147 -11.18 -1.69 -10.94
N ALA A 148 -10.94 -0.43 -10.56
CA ALA A 148 -11.02 0.66 -11.50
C ALA A 148 -9.90 0.54 -12.56
N ASP A 149 -10.23 0.57 -13.86
CA ASP A 149 -9.23 0.50 -14.94
C ASP A 149 -8.28 1.69 -14.90
N GLU A 150 -8.83 2.89 -14.69
CA GLU A 150 -8.07 4.14 -14.63
C GLU A 150 -8.36 4.92 -13.35
N VAL A 151 -7.31 5.41 -12.72
CA VAL A 151 -7.40 6.34 -11.58
C VAL A 151 -6.62 7.60 -11.91
N GLU A 152 -7.34 8.71 -11.99
CA GLU A 152 -6.76 10.04 -12.18
C GLU A 152 -6.67 10.76 -10.83
N LEU A 153 -5.45 11.02 -10.37
CA LEU A 153 -5.23 11.77 -9.13
C LEU A 153 -5.42 13.26 -9.38
N ILE A 154 -6.41 13.84 -8.72
CA ILE A 154 -6.64 15.29 -8.71
C ILE A 154 -6.01 15.86 -7.44
N ASP A 155 -4.84 16.46 -7.61
CA ASP A 155 -4.05 17.02 -6.53
C ASP A 155 -4.12 18.53 -6.47
N LEU A 156 -4.22 19.07 -5.25
CA LEU A 156 -4.21 20.48 -4.97
C LEU A 156 -3.40 20.76 -3.69
N PRO A 157 -2.46 21.72 -3.72
CA PRO A 157 -1.72 22.10 -2.51
C PRO A 157 -2.66 22.51 -1.38
N PRO A 158 -2.36 22.14 -0.11
CA PRO A 158 -3.22 22.44 1.04
C PRO A 158 -3.55 23.92 1.21
N ASP A 159 -2.62 24.81 0.95
CA ASP A 159 -2.84 26.26 1.08
C ASP A 159 -3.85 26.76 0.03
N GLU A 160 -3.82 26.25 -1.18
CA GLU A 160 -4.75 26.58 -2.24
C GLU A 160 -6.16 26.03 -1.92
N LEU A 161 -6.27 24.81 -1.40
CA LEU A 161 -7.54 24.25 -0.96
C LEU A 161 -8.14 25.07 0.19
N LEU A 162 -7.34 25.50 1.16
CA LEU A 162 -7.80 26.38 2.24
C LEU A 162 -8.25 27.74 1.73
N MET A 163 -7.59 28.28 0.70
CA MET A 163 -8.03 29.51 0.06
C MET A 163 -9.39 29.33 -0.62
N ARG A 164 -9.59 28.24 -1.39
CA ARG A 164 -10.89 27.92 -2.02
C ARG A 164 -12.02 27.73 -0.99
N LEU A 165 -11.68 27.15 0.17
CA LEU A 165 -12.63 27.03 1.29
C LEU A 165 -13.06 28.39 1.83
N LYS A 166 -12.12 29.31 2.05
CA LYS A 166 -12.38 30.67 2.52
C LYS A 166 -13.20 31.49 1.52
N GLU A 167 -13.00 31.26 0.23
CA GLU A 167 -13.73 31.89 -0.85
C GLU A 167 -15.15 31.30 -1.05
N GLY A 168 -15.55 30.32 -0.21
CA GLY A 168 -16.87 29.67 -0.32
C GLY A 168 -17.01 28.75 -1.53
N LYS A 169 -15.90 28.42 -2.20
CA LYS A 169 -15.91 27.55 -3.41
C LYS A 169 -16.07 26.06 -3.10
N VAL A 170 -16.02 25.63 -1.84
CA VAL A 170 -16.13 24.22 -1.43
C VAL A 170 -17.39 23.99 -0.63
N TYR A 171 -17.66 24.83 0.37
CA TYR A 171 -18.83 24.80 1.23
C TYR A 171 -19.39 26.22 1.40
N VAL A 172 -20.66 26.32 1.73
CA VAL A 172 -21.24 27.63 2.14
C VAL A 172 -20.49 28.14 3.39
N PRO A 173 -20.34 29.47 3.56
CA PRO A 173 -19.41 30.06 4.56
C PRO A 173 -19.55 29.51 5.98
N GLN A 174 -20.75 29.32 6.47
CA GLN A 174 -21.01 28.79 7.83
C GLN A 174 -20.58 27.34 8.02
N GLN A 175 -20.69 26.51 6.98
CA GLN A 175 -20.21 25.13 6.98
C GLN A 175 -18.70 25.06 6.80
N ALA A 176 -18.13 25.97 5.99
CA ALA A 176 -16.70 26.08 5.77
C ALA A 176 -15.93 26.36 7.07
N GLU A 177 -16.43 27.26 7.93
CA GLU A 177 -15.80 27.53 9.24
C GLU A 177 -15.72 26.30 10.14
N ARG A 178 -16.81 25.51 10.23
CA ARG A 178 -16.82 24.26 11.00
C ARG A 178 -15.86 23.22 10.40
N ALA A 179 -15.87 23.06 9.10
CA ALA A 179 -15.00 22.17 8.38
C ALA A 179 -13.52 22.52 8.58
N MET A 180 -13.16 23.80 8.52
CA MET A 180 -11.79 24.30 8.76
C MET A 180 -11.31 24.09 10.20
N ARG A 181 -12.20 24.13 11.19
CA ARG A 181 -11.81 23.91 12.60
C ARG A 181 -11.42 22.47 12.89
N ASN A 182 -11.96 21.51 12.17
CA ASN A 182 -11.80 20.07 12.42
C ASN A 182 -11.02 19.40 11.29
N PHE A 183 -11.70 19.04 10.21
CA PHE A 183 -11.17 18.22 9.14
C PHE A 183 -10.12 18.97 8.28
N PHE A 184 -10.43 20.22 7.86
CA PHE A 184 -9.62 20.99 6.94
C PHE A 184 -8.52 21.82 7.63
N ARG A 185 -7.82 21.23 8.60
CA ARG A 185 -6.58 21.81 9.14
C ARG A 185 -5.43 21.52 8.18
N LYS A 186 -4.51 22.46 8.01
CA LYS A 186 -3.37 22.30 7.08
C LYS A 186 -2.62 21.00 7.31
N GLY A 187 -2.34 20.62 8.57
CA GLY A 187 -1.66 19.36 8.90
C GLY A 187 -2.44 18.12 8.44
N ASN A 188 -3.77 18.11 8.63
CA ASN A 188 -4.63 17.01 8.20
C ASN A 188 -4.61 16.90 6.66
N LEU A 189 -4.71 18.04 5.96
CA LEU A 189 -4.67 18.06 4.50
C LEU A 189 -3.34 17.58 3.93
N ILE A 190 -2.22 17.89 4.59
CA ILE A 190 -0.90 17.36 4.21
C ILE A 190 -0.89 15.84 4.35
N ALA A 191 -1.39 15.30 5.47
CA ALA A 191 -1.43 13.86 5.71
C ALA A 191 -2.37 13.12 4.74
N LEU A 192 -3.58 13.65 4.50
CA LEU A 192 -4.51 13.08 3.52
C LEU A 192 -3.95 13.11 2.09
N ARG A 193 -3.24 14.17 1.73
CA ARG A 193 -2.55 14.29 0.46
C ARG A 193 -1.43 13.25 0.33
N GLU A 194 -0.64 13.05 1.38
CA GLU A 194 0.39 12.01 1.41
C GLU A 194 -0.22 10.62 1.21
N LEU A 195 -1.31 10.30 1.92
CA LEU A 195 -2.03 9.03 1.74
C LEU A 195 -2.51 8.83 0.30
N SER A 196 -3.07 9.87 -0.31
CA SER A 196 -3.56 9.81 -1.70
C SER A 196 -2.43 9.59 -2.70
N LEU A 197 -1.30 10.29 -2.53
CA LEU A 197 -0.12 10.16 -3.39
C LEU A 197 0.50 8.76 -3.25
N ARG A 198 0.61 8.25 -2.01
CA ARG A 198 1.15 6.92 -1.75
C ARG A 198 0.30 5.83 -2.39
N LEU A 199 -1.01 5.87 -2.17
CA LEU A 199 -1.94 4.89 -2.75
C LEU A 199 -1.91 4.90 -4.30
N THR A 200 -1.80 6.10 -4.89
CA THR A 200 -1.68 6.22 -6.34
C THR A 200 -0.33 5.66 -6.83
N ALA A 201 0.76 5.90 -6.09
CA ALA A 201 2.08 5.33 -6.43
C ALA A 201 2.08 3.80 -6.33
N ASP A 202 1.50 3.23 -5.26
CA ASP A 202 1.37 1.78 -5.07
C ASP A 202 0.59 1.14 -6.24
N ARG A 203 -0.46 1.82 -6.71
CA ARG A 203 -1.24 1.37 -7.88
C ARG A 203 -0.42 1.40 -9.18
N VAL A 204 0.35 2.46 -9.41
CA VAL A 204 1.24 2.56 -10.59
C VAL A 204 2.30 1.46 -10.53
N ASP A 205 2.83 1.16 -9.34
CA ASP A 205 3.76 0.05 -9.14
C ASP A 205 3.14 -1.30 -9.50
N ALA A 206 1.88 -1.55 -9.10
CA ALA A 206 1.14 -2.75 -9.47
C ALA A 206 0.92 -2.84 -11.01
N GLN A 207 0.45 -1.77 -11.64
CA GLN A 207 0.27 -1.71 -13.10
C GLN A 207 1.58 -1.95 -13.85
N MET A 208 2.70 -1.39 -13.36
CA MET A 208 4.01 -1.62 -13.93
C MET A 208 4.42 -3.09 -13.82
N GLN A 209 4.06 -3.76 -12.72
CA GLN A 209 4.35 -5.17 -12.52
C GLN A 209 3.53 -6.04 -13.47
N ASP A 210 2.22 -5.81 -13.58
CA ASP A 210 1.32 -6.50 -14.50
C ASP A 210 1.79 -6.34 -15.96
N TYR A 211 2.14 -5.11 -16.36
CA TYR A 211 2.67 -4.83 -17.70
C TYR A 211 3.95 -5.62 -18.01
N ARG A 212 4.86 -5.72 -17.02
CA ARG A 212 6.11 -6.47 -17.19
C ARG A 212 5.85 -7.97 -17.30
N ASP A 213 4.91 -8.49 -16.52
CA ASP A 213 4.54 -9.91 -16.53
C ASP A 213 3.87 -10.29 -17.87
N ASP A 214 2.96 -9.46 -18.36
CA ASP A 214 2.28 -9.64 -19.66
C ASP A 214 3.24 -9.63 -20.84
N HIS A 215 4.29 -8.79 -20.77
CA HIS A 215 5.28 -8.63 -21.84
C HIS A 215 6.55 -9.46 -21.61
N ALA A 216 6.57 -10.34 -20.61
CA ALA A 216 7.73 -11.16 -20.22
C ALA A 216 9.04 -10.36 -20.06
N ILE A 217 8.95 -9.13 -19.55
CA ILE A 217 10.09 -8.24 -19.30
C ILE A 217 10.81 -8.69 -18.04
N ARG A 218 12.04 -9.19 -18.21
CA ARG A 218 12.86 -9.71 -17.09
C ARG A 218 13.81 -8.67 -16.50
N ASP A 219 14.01 -7.55 -17.17
CA ASP A 219 14.90 -6.49 -16.70
C ASP A 219 14.27 -5.71 -15.56
N VAL A 220 15.08 -5.39 -14.56
CA VAL A 220 14.67 -4.60 -13.41
C VAL A 220 14.64 -3.12 -13.80
N TRP A 221 13.50 -2.47 -13.60
CA TRP A 221 13.33 -1.04 -13.81
C TRP A 221 13.64 -0.27 -12.52
N GLN A 222 14.66 0.57 -12.55
CA GLN A 222 15.09 1.35 -11.38
C GLN A 222 14.23 2.61 -11.15
N VAL A 223 12.93 2.44 -11.00
CA VAL A 223 11.99 3.55 -10.77
C VAL A 223 11.91 3.91 -9.28
N GLY A 224 12.15 2.93 -8.40
CA GLY A 224 12.16 3.11 -6.95
C GLY A 224 13.05 2.06 -6.29
N ASP A 225 13.48 2.32 -5.05
CA ASP A 225 14.29 1.36 -4.31
C ASP A 225 13.40 0.28 -3.67
N ARG A 226 13.67 -0.99 -4.04
CA ARG A 226 13.06 -2.17 -3.41
C ARG A 226 14.16 -3.14 -2.97
N ILE A 227 14.12 -3.50 -1.69
CA ILE A 227 15.20 -4.26 -1.05
C ILE A 227 14.73 -5.68 -0.76
N LEU A 228 15.48 -6.68 -1.23
CA LEU A 228 15.31 -8.08 -0.87
C LEU A 228 16.40 -8.51 0.10
N VAL A 229 16.04 -9.00 1.28
CA VAL A 229 16.94 -9.46 2.30
C VAL A 229 16.86 -10.98 2.38
N CYS A 230 17.91 -11.67 2.02
CA CYS A 230 17.92 -13.13 2.06
C CYS A 230 18.50 -13.62 3.38
N ILE A 231 17.68 -14.27 4.19
CA ILE A 231 18.08 -14.85 5.47
C ILE A 231 18.28 -16.37 5.36
N GLY A 232 19.09 -16.90 6.26
CA GLY A 232 19.29 -18.34 6.44
C GLY A 232 19.22 -18.72 7.91
N PRO A 233 19.28 -20.02 8.25
CA PRO A 233 19.26 -20.53 9.61
C PRO A 233 20.61 -20.29 10.31
N ASN A 234 20.94 -19.02 10.55
CA ASN A 234 22.20 -18.60 11.14
C ASN A 234 22.02 -17.46 12.15
N THR A 235 22.96 -17.34 13.07
CA THR A 235 22.91 -16.37 14.18
C THR A 235 22.98 -14.91 13.77
N ILE A 236 23.35 -14.60 12.53
CA ILE A 236 23.42 -13.23 12.01
C ILE A 236 22.11 -12.76 11.36
N ALA A 237 21.12 -13.63 11.22
CA ALA A 237 19.89 -13.33 10.48
C ALA A 237 19.13 -12.13 11.08
N GLU A 238 18.91 -12.08 12.40
CA GLU A 238 18.28 -10.93 13.05
C GLU A 238 19.05 -9.62 12.86
N ARG A 239 20.38 -9.70 12.89
CA ARG A 239 21.23 -8.52 12.68
C ARG A 239 21.13 -8.03 11.24
N LEU A 240 21.06 -8.97 10.29
CA LEU A 240 20.86 -8.68 8.88
C LEU A 240 19.53 -7.92 8.69
N VAL A 241 18.45 -8.42 9.31
CA VAL A 241 17.13 -7.80 9.31
C VAL A 241 17.17 -6.37 9.88
N ARG A 242 17.82 -6.16 11.05
CA ARG A 242 17.96 -4.81 11.63
C ARG A 242 18.77 -3.86 10.74
N ALA A 243 19.83 -4.36 10.08
CA ALA A 243 20.62 -3.54 9.17
C ALA A 243 19.84 -3.18 7.90
N ALA A 244 19.10 -4.13 7.36
CA ALA A 244 18.22 -3.90 6.21
C ALA A 244 17.09 -2.93 6.53
N LYS A 245 16.49 -3.00 7.73
CA LYS A 245 15.51 -2.00 8.19
C LYS A 245 16.07 -0.59 8.16
N ARG A 246 17.31 -0.38 8.66
CA ARG A 246 17.95 0.94 8.61
C ARG A 246 18.17 1.41 7.18
N LEU A 247 18.61 0.50 6.30
CA LEU A 247 18.80 0.82 4.88
C LEU A 247 17.47 1.16 4.21
N ALA A 248 16.42 0.38 4.42
CA ALA A 248 15.09 0.62 3.91
C ALA A 248 14.52 1.96 4.40
N THR A 249 14.70 2.27 5.68
CA THR A 249 14.27 3.56 6.25
C THR A 249 15.02 4.73 5.62
N SER A 250 16.34 4.63 5.42
CA SER A 250 17.15 5.71 4.84
C SER A 250 16.85 5.96 3.37
N LEU A 251 16.46 4.93 2.63
CA LEU A 251 16.12 5.01 1.21
C LEU A 251 14.61 5.20 0.96
N HIS A 252 13.79 5.21 2.02
CA HIS A 252 12.32 5.17 1.94
C HIS A 252 11.84 4.01 1.04
N ALA A 253 12.56 2.88 1.10
CA ALA A 253 12.39 1.75 0.22
C ALA A 253 11.44 0.71 0.82
N HIS A 254 10.61 0.11 -0.03
CA HIS A 254 9.91 -1.12 0.32
C HIS A 254 10.93 -2.26 0.51
N TRP A 255 10.72 -3.12 1.50
CA TRP A 255 11.68 -4.18 1.79
C TRP A 255 11.02 -5.50 2.13
N ILE A 256 11.60 -6.56 1.57
CA ILE A 256 11.11 -7.92 1.64
C ILE A 256 12.19 -8.78 2.29
N VAL A 257 11.82 -9.66 3.21
CA VAL A 257 12.71 -10.64 3.82
C VAL A 257 12.36 -12.03 3.30
N ALA A 258 13.27 -12.62 2.56
CA ALA A 258 13.10 -13.93 1.94
C ALA A 258 13.92 -15.01 2.67
N TYR A 259 13.30 -16.16 2.88
CA TYR A 259 13.95 -17.42 3.21
C TYR A 259 13.79 -18.39 2.03
N VAL A 260 14.88 -18.98 1.57
CA VAL A 260 14.84 -19.98 0.50
C VAL A 260 14.95 -21.38 1.11
N GLU A 261 13.89 -22.15 0.97
CA GLU A 261 13.82 -23.52 1.44
C GLU A 261 14.29 -24.48 0.33
N THR A 262 15.54 -24.93 0.43
CA THR A 262 16.07 -25.99 -0.46
C THR A 262 15.83 -27.38 0.12
N PRO A 263 15.84 -28.46 -0.68
CA PRO A 263 15.71 -29.84 -0.19
C PRO A 263 16.70 -30.20 0.93
N GLU A 264 17.88 -29.56 0.95
CA GLU A 264 18.87 -29.75 1.99
C GLU A 264 18.48 -29.04 3.30
N LEU A 265 17.87 -27.85 3.20
CA LEU A 265 17.40 -27.08 4.34
C LEU A 265 16.12 -27.65 4.95
N GLN A 266 15.30 -28.37 4.19
CA GLN A 266 14.14 -29.11 4.69
C GLN A 266 14.52 -30.22 5.68
N ARG A 267 15.75 -30.76 5.58
CA ARG A 267 16.26 -31.78 6.48
C ARG A 267 16.87 -31.23 7.78
N LEU A 268 16.80 -29.93 7.99
CA LEU A 268 17.29 -29.31 9.23
C LEU A 268 16.43 -29.72 10.45
N PRO A 269 17.06 -29.81 11.65
CA PRO A 269 16.36 -30.00 12.90
C PRO A 269 15.26 -28.96 13.11
N ALA A 270 14.19 -29.32 13.82
CA ALA A 270 13.03 -28.46 14.06
C ALA A 270 13.45 -27.11 14.70
N GLU A 271 14.40 -27.13 15.63
CA GLU A 271 14.91 -25.93 16.31
C GLU A 271 15.46 -24.88 15.33
N ARG A 272 16.12 -25.33 14.26
CA ARG A 272 16.67 -24.43 13.23
C ARG A 272 15.59 -23.84 12.33
N ARG A 273 14.54 -24.58 12.08
CA ARG A 273 13.36 -24.07 11.34
C ARG A 273 12.61 -23.06 12.18
N ASP A 274 12.41 -23.34 13.47
CA ASP A 274 11.78 -22.42 14.41
C ASP A 274 12.57 -21.11 14.56
N GLU A 275 13.91 -21.18 14.48
CA GLU A 275 14.77 -19.98 14.46
C GLU A 275 14.48 -19.10 13.24
N VAL A 276 14.39 -19.69 12.04
CA VAL A 276 14.01 -18.93 10.82
C VAL A 276 12.64 -18.30 10.94
N LEU A 277 11.64 -19.04 11.41
CA LEU A 277 10.29 -18.52 11.60
C LEU A 277 10.25 -17.37 12.62
N ARG A 278 11.06 -17.43 13.68
CA ARG A 278 11.20 -16.31 14.62
C ARG A 278 11.78 -15.07 13.97
N VAL A 279 12.77 -15.23 13.10
CA VAL A 279 13.40 -14.12 12.37
C VAL A 279 12.44 -13.51 11.36
N LEU A 280 11.64 -14.30 10.65
CA LEU A 280 10.61 -13.81 9.74
C LEU A 280 9.57 -12.99 10.49
N ARG A 281 9.01 -13.52 11.60
CA ARG A 281 8.06 -12.73 12.43
C ARG A 281 8.68 -11.45 12.99
N PHE A 282 9.95 -11.48 13.36
CA PHE A 282 10.67 -10.28 13.78
C PHE A 282 10.79 -9.25 12.64
N ALA A 283 11.01 -9.71 11.41
CA ALA A 283 11.03 -8.83 10.24
C ALA A 283 9.66 -8.19 9.97
N GLU A 284 8.57 -8.95 10.07
CA GLU A 284 7.19 -8.45 9.98
C GLU A 284 6.90 -7.37 11.02
N GLN A 285 7.31 -7.58 12.29
CA GLN A 285 7.17 -6.58 13.35
C GLN A 285 7.93 -5.28 13.06
N LEU A 286 8.97 -5.34 12.23
CA LEU A 286 9.74 -4.19 11.78
C LEU A 286 9.17 -3.58 10.47
N GLY A 287 8.07 -4.12 9.96
CA GLY A 287 7.38 -3.63 8.75
C GLY A 287 7.98 -4.16 7.45
N ALA A 288 8.54 -5.37 7.44
CA ALA A 288 8.94 -6.08 6.23
C ALA A 288 7.78 -6.93 5.69
N GLU A 289 7.69 -7.04 4.38
CA GLU A 289 7.01 -8.17 3.74
C GLU A 289 7.87 -9.41 3.92
N THR A 290 7.31 -10.59 4.25
CA THR A 290 8.07 -11.83 4.38
C THR A 290 7.63 -12.86 3.36
N VAL A 291 8.58 -13.63 2.83
CA VAL A 291 8.29 -14.68 1.84
C VAL A 291 9.17 -15.89 2.08
N THR A 292 8.61 -17.08 1.88
CA THR A 292 9.37 -18.33 1.80
C THR A 292 9.34 -18.82 0.35
N LEU A 293 10.52 -18.88 -0.25
CA LEU A 293 10.73 -19.40 -1.59
C LEU A 293 11.13 -20.87 -1.51
N SER A 294 10.71 -21.70 -2.43
CA SER A 294 11.04 -23.13 -2.45
C SER A 294 11.63 -23.51 -3.80
N GLY A 295 12.79 -24.13 -3.77
CA GLY A 295 13.43 -24.62 -5.00
C GLY A 295 14.81 -25.24 -4.76
N PRO A 296 15.32 -25.98 -5.76
CA PRO A 296 16.59 -26.69 -5.63
C PRO A 296 17.84 -25.78 -5.71
N ASP A 297 17.71 -24.62 -6.37
CA ASP A 297 18.82 -23.69 -6.61
C ASP A 297 18.49 -22.32 -5.98
N MET A 298 19.10 -22.06 -4.83
CA MET A 298 18.89 -20.83 -4.06
C MET A 298 19.14 -19.55 -4.90
N SER A 299 20.16 -19.55 -5.76
CA SER A 299 20.50 -18.38 -6.57
C SER A 299 19.41 -18.08 -7.59
N LYS A 300 18.91 -19.11 -8.24
CA LYS A 300 17.83 -18.98 -9.25
C LYS A 300 16.53 -18.52 -8.63
N GLU A 301 16.17 -19.07 -7.46
CA GLU A 301 14.96 -18.68 -6.75
C GLU A 301 15.04 -17.21 -6.31
N ILE A 302 16.18 -16.79 -5.75
CA ILE A 302 16.40 -15.39 -5.34
C ILE A 302 16.33 -14.46 -6.55
N LEU A 303 17.01 -14.77 -7.64
CA LEU A 303 17.03 -13.91 -8.84
C LEU A 303 15.66 -13.88 -9.56
N GLY A 304 15.00 -15.04 -9.65
CA GLY A 304 13.65 -15.14 -10.21
C GLY A 304 12.67 -14.25 -9.44
N PHE A 305 12.64 -14.38 -8.13
CA PHE A 305 11.81 -13.56 -7.26
C PHE A 305 12.21 -12.08 -7.30
N ALA A 306 13.51 -11.77 -7.26
CA ALA A 306 13.98 -10.40 -7.33
C ALA A 306 13.55 -9.70 -8.63
N ARG A 307 13.60 -10.40 -9.75
CA ARG A 307 13.15 -9.88 -11.06
C ARG A 307 11.64 -9.73 -11.12
N SER A 308 10.87 -10.72 -10.67
CA SER A 308 9.39 -10.66 -10.66
C SER A 308 8.87 -9.52 -9.78
N ARG A 309 9.54 -9.22 -8.66
CA ARG A 309 9.15 -8.16 -7.71
C ARG A 309 9.88 -6.83 -7.94
N ASN A 310 10.56 -6.65 -9.08
CA ASN A 310 11.33 -5.46 -9.42
C ASN A 310 12.29 -5.00 -8.30
N VAL A 311 13.00 -5.94 -7.70
CA VAL A 311 13.98 -5.68 -6.64
C VAL A 311 15.21 -4.99 -7.22
N THR A 312 15.61 -3.87 -6.65
CA THR A 312 16.80 -3.10 -7.07
C THR A 312 18.03 -3.39 -6.22
N LYS A 313 17.82 -3.93 -5.00
CA LYS A 313 18.90 -4.21 -4.04
C LYS A 313 18.70 -5.55 -3.33
N ILE A 314 19.70 -6.42 -3.36
CA ILE A 314 19.72 -7.66 -2.61
C ILE A 314 20.71 -7.52 -1.46
N VAL A 315 20.28 -7.84 -0.24
CA VAL A 315 21.12 -7.81 0.97
C VAL A 315 21.32 -9.21 1.51
N LEU A 316 22.58 -9.62 1.63
CA LEU A 316 22.99 -10.96 2.06
C LEU A 316 23.95 -10.87 3.23
N GLY A 317 23.96 -11.89 4.08
CA GLY A 317 25.02 -12.09 5.06
C GLY A 317 26.28 -12.66 4.41
N LYS A 318 27.45 -12.12 4.75
CA LYS A 318 28.72 -12.65 4.26
C LYS A 318 28.90 -14.10 4.73
N PRO A 319 29.16 -15.05 3.83
CA PRO A 319 29.39 -16.45 4.21
C PRO A 319 30.63 -16.60 5.11
N ARG A 320 30.49 -17.39 6.17
CA ARG A 320 31.62 -17.70 7.10
C ARG A 320 32.68 -18.57 6.40
N ARG A 321 33.96 -18.24 6.61
CA ARG A 321 35.11 -18.84 5.92
C ARG A 321 35.46 -20.26 6.34
N ARG A 322 34.59 -21.20 6.72
CA ARG A 322 35.01 -22.55 7.15
C ARG A 322 34.19 -23.71 6.57
N GLY A 323 34.90 -24.72 6.03
CA GLY A 323 34.40 -26.04 5.65
C GLY A 323 33.83 -26.14 4.22
N TRP A 324 33.46 -27.34 3.83
CA TRP A 324 32.85 -27.72 2.55
C TRP A 324 31.60 -26.89 2.18
N ARG A 325 30.86 -26.34 3.17
CA ARG A 325 29.78 -25.37 3.00
C ARG A 325 30.22 -24.05 2.33
N ARG A 326 31.50 -23.77 2.27
CA ARG A 326 32.08 -22.63 1.53
C ARG A 326 31.84 -22.76 0.03
N TRP A 327 31.76 -23.96 -0.51
CA TRP A 327 31.49 -24.19 -1.93
C TRP A 327 30.05 -23.87 -2.32
N VAL A 328 29.08 -24.15 -1.45
CA VAL A 328 27.66 -23.91 -1.74
C VAL A 328 27.25 -22.44 -1.55
N LEU A 329 27.59 -21.83 -0.42
CA LEU A 329 27.25 -20.43 -0.12
C LEU A 329 28.17 -19.42 -0.82
N GLY A 330 29.45 -19.77 -1.10
CA GLY A 330 30.33 -18.98 -1.96
C GLY A 330 29.81 -18.95 -3.40
N SER A 331 29.36 -20.08 -3.90
CA SER A 331 28.71 -20.21 -5.21
C SER A 331 27.43 -19.34 -5.34
N VAL A 332 26.56 -19.31 -4.31
CA VAL A 332 25.33 -18.49 -4.34
C VAL A 332 25.65 -16.99 -4.46
N VAL A 333 26.58 -16.47 -3.64
CA VAL A 333 26.97 -15.07 -3.69
C VAL A 333 27.65 -14.73 -5.01
N ASP A 334 28.55 -15.59 -5.48
CA ASP A 334 29.27 -15.39 -6.74
C ASP A 334 28.29 -15.41 -7.93
N THR A 335 27.34 -16.34 -7.94
CA THR A 335 26.27 -16.40 -8.95
C THR A 335 25.41 -15.14 -8.92
N LEU A 336 24.97 -14.71 -7.73
CA LEU A 336 24.16 -13.50 -7.59
C LEU A 336 24.91 -12.25 -8.08
N ILE A 337 26.21 -12.12 -7.77
CA ILE A 337 27.01 -10.98 -8.24
C ILE A 337 27.17 -11.03 -9.77
N THR A 338 27.29 -12.21 -10.35
CA THR A 338 27.52 -12.36 -11.79
C THR A 338 26.24 -12.21 -12.60
N GLU A 339 25.13 -12.76 -12.10
CA GLU A 339 23.86 -12.83 -12.86
C GLU A 339 22.84 -11.76 -12.47
N ALA A 340 23.08 -11.00 -11.40
CA ALA A 340 22.19 -9.95 -10.91
C ALA A 340 22.36 -8.63 -11.70
N HIS A 341 22.41 -8.67 -13.04
CA HIS A 341 22.68 -7.51 -13.94
C HIS A 341 21.97 -6.24 -13.41
N ASN A 342 21.35 -5.53 -13.37
CA ASN A 342 20.67 -4.32 -12.88
C ASN A 342 20.24 -4.35 -11.39
N ILE A 343 20.76 -5.29 -10.56
CA ILE A 343 20.45 -5.39 -9.13
C ILE A 343 21.73 -5.22 -8.30
N ASN A 344 21.72 -4.29 -7.36
CA ASN A 344 22.87 -4.07 -6.48
C ASN A 344 22.91 -5.13 -5.37
N VAL A 345 24.05 -5.80 -5.20
CA VAL A 345 24.23 -6.84 -4.15
C VAL A 345 25.04 -6.30 -2.99
N TYR A 346 24.47 -6.29 -1.80
CA TYR A 346 25.11 -5.83 -0.56
C TYR A 346 25.45 -7.01 0.34
N LEU A 347 26.70 -7.09 0.78
CA LEU A 347 27.18 -8.12 1.70
C LEU A 347 27.43 -7.53 3.08
N LEU A 348 26.70 -8.01 4.08
CA LEU A 348 26.88 -7.63 5.48
C LEU A 348 27.85 -8.60 6.17
N GLY A 349 28.98 -8.07 6.63
CA GLY A 349 29.98 -8.80 7.40
C GLY A 349 29.59 -9.02 8.87
N SER A 350 30.07 -10.11 9.48
CA SER A 350 30.01 -10.31 10.93
C SER A 350 31.11 -9.49 11.63
N PRO A 351 30.89 -8.97 12.85
CA PRO A 351 31.98 -8.36 13.63
C PRO A 351 33.08 -9.35 13.93
N ARG A 352 34.29 -8.84 14.05
CA ARG A 352 35.42 -9.61 14.62
C ARG A 352 35.10 -9.91 16.09
N GLY A 353 34.94 -11.17 16.45
CA GLY A 353 34.72 -11.58 17.84
C GLY A 353 33.65 -12.64 18.07
N GLU A 354 32.60 -12.69 17.25
CA GLU A 354 31.57 -13.76 17.33
C GLU A 354 32.14 -15.11 16.86
N ASP A 355 33.16 -15.11 16.01
CA ASP A 355 33.90 -16.34 15.60
C ASP A 355 34.65 -17.00 16.75
N ASP A 356 34.99 -16.27 17.82
CA ASP A 356 35.71 -16.79 18.97
C ASP A 356 34.81 -17.34 20.09
N LEU A 357 33.55 -16.90 20.15
CA LEU A 357 32.57 -17.40 21.12
C LEU A 357 32.07 -18.82 20.78
N GLU A 358 31.90 -19.13 19.51
CA GLU A 358 31.57 -20.49 19.07
C GLU A 358 32.76 -21.46 19.15
N ARG A 359 34.01 -20.95 19.17
CA ARG A 359 35.20 -21.79 19.43
C ARG A 359 35.29 -22.28 20.88
N LYS A 360 34.62 -21.61 21.81
CA LYS A 360 34.62 -21.89 23.24
C LYS A 360 33.43 -22.72 23.72
N ALA A 361 32.49 -23.07 22.86
CA ALA A 361 31.47 -24.05 23.21
C ALA A 361 32.13 -25.41 23.38
N PRO A 362 32.04 -26.09 24.54
CA PRO A 362 32.66 -27.38 24.76
C PRO A 362 32.07 -28.39 23.77
N LYS A 363 32.94 -29.10 23.00
CA LYS A 363 32.52 -30.31 22.32
C LYS A 363 31.99 -31.26 23.39
N GLU A 364 30.74 -31.61 23.36
CA GLU A 364 30.19 -32.69 24.14
C GLU A 364 30.99 -33.97 23.80
N MET A 365 31.80 -34.42 24.74
CA MET A 365 32.36 -35.75 24.71
C MET A 365 31.25 -36.74 25.13
N PRO A 366 31.10 -37.85 24.45
CA PRO A 366 30.12 -38.86 24.87
C PRO A 366 30.62 -39.49 26.19
N GLY A 367 29.87 -39.27 27.27
CA GLY A 367 30.04 -39.91 28.56
C GLY A 367 30.80 -39.09 29.61
N GLY A 368 30.19 -38.10 30.21
CA GLY A 368 30.76 -37.40 31.37
C GLY A 368 29.67 -36.63 32.18
N LYS A 369 29.65 -36.91 33.47
CA LYS A 369 28.72 -36.36 34.47
C LYS A 369 28.67 -34.81 34.42
N VAL A 370 27.45 -34.26 34.40
CA VAL A 370 27.16 -32.83 34.50
C VAL A 370 27.58 -32.32 35.88
N LEU A 371 28.65 -31.54 35.95
CA LEU A 371 28.96 -30.67 37.08
C LEU A 371 28.31 -29.32 36.86
N ARG A 372 27.32 -28.98 37.69
CA ARG A 372 26.67 -27.66 37.72
C ARG A 372 27.67 -26.62 38.24
N PRO A 373 27.93 -25.52 37.56
CA PRO A 373 28.68 -24.42 38.15
C PRO A 373 27.84 -23.66 39.16
N SER A 374 28.35 -23.57 40.39
CA SER A 374 27.81 -22.69 41.42
C SER A 374 28.18 -21.26 41.13
N TYR A 375 27.19 -20.41 40.90
CA TYR A 375 27.37 -18.96 40.80
C TYR A 375 27.34 -18.33 42.20
N PRO A 376 28.34 -17.55 42.59
CA PRO A 376 28.29 -16.77 43.82
C PRO A 376 27.66 -15.40 43.54
N TRP A 377 26.38 -15.26 43.67
CA TRP A 377 25.73 -13.93 43.74
C TRP A 377 25.49 -13.54 45.18
N GLY A 378 26.43 -12.76 45.71
CA GLY A 378 26.28 -12.02 46.93
C GLY A 378 25.26 -10.89 46.74
N ARG A 379 24.42 -10.71 47.73
CA ARG A 379 23.35 -9.71 47.82
C ARG A 379 23.88 -8.27 47.66
N ALA A 380 23.45 -7.55 46.65
CA ALA A 380 23.58 -6.10 46.57
C ALA A 380 22.19 -5.46 46.73
N LYS A 381 22.06 -4.60 47.74
CA LYS A 381 20.86 -3.86 48.14
C LYS A 381 20.43 -2.86 47.07
N ARG A 382 19.15 -2.89 46.72
CA ARG A 382 18.47 -1.86 45.91
C ARG A 382 18.50 -0.51 46.62
N ARG A 383 18.94 0.53 45.93
CA ARG A 383 18.63 1.93 46.28
C ARG A 383 17.96 2.54 45.06
N TRP A 384 16.69 2.88 45.19
CA TRP A 384 15.96 3.72 44.26
C TRP A 384 16.28 5.18 44.60
N ILE A 385 16.72 5.94 43.62
CA ILE A 385 16.80 7.40 43.71
C ILE A 385 15.68 7.96 42.82
N ASN A 386 14.71 8.60 43.47
CA ASN A 386 13.70 9.46 42.84
C ASN A 386 14.39 10.71 42.27
N TRP A 387 14.02 11.07 41.07
CA TRP A 387 14.14 12.43 40.57
C TRP A 387 12.73 12.94 40.26
N GLY A 388 12.42 14.12 40.86
CA GLY A 388 11.22 14.90 40.68
C GLY A 388 11.13 15.60 39.32
#